data_77126c8c0a7d003cf82c165996b88dd7
#
_entry.id   77126c8c0a7d003cf82c165996b88dd7
#
_cell.length_a   1.000
_cell.length_b   1.000
_cell.length_c   1.000
_cell.angle_alpha   90.00
_cell.angle_beta   90.00
_cell.angle_gamma   90.00
#
_symmetry.space_group_name_H-M   'P 1'
#
loop_
_entity.id
_entity.type
_entity.pdbx_description
1 polymer ?
#
loop_
_entity_poly.entity_id
_entity_poly.type
_entity_poly.pdbx_seq_one_letter_code
_entity_poly.pdbx_strand_id
1 'polypeptide(L)'
;LRGTEIFMDMFDNPDYLHSLMDYTTRVAERMASFYIDTGVDVLAVVDPVVSQISSRHFSAFLSEPFSLLFAFIRQEGVLSSFFVCGNATKNLDVMCKTVPDGIAVDENIDLAAAKQVIDRYNITVQGNIPLTTRMLLGTQQDNMAYVIDLFDQIEEIDRNLILSPGCD
;
A
#
# COMPACT_ATOMS: atom_id res chain seq x y z
N LEU A 1 15.13 -10.69 -6.01
CA LEU A 1 16.09 -11.08 -7.05
C LEU A 1 17.38 -10.25 -7.02
N ARG A 2 17.30 -8.93 -6.91
CA ARG A 2 18.47 -8.02 -6.90
C ARG A 2 18.87 -7.56 -5.50
N GLY A 3 17.99 -7.70 -4.49
CA GLY A 3 18.24 -7.15 -3.17
C GLY A 3 18.40 -5.62 -3.21
N THR A 4 19.31 -5.09 -2.39
CA THR A 4 19.55 -3.63 -2.32
C THR A 4 20.22 -3.04 -3.56
N GLU A 5 20.78 -3.86 -4.45
CA GLU A 5 21.38 -3.38 -5.71
C GLU A 5 20.33 -2.71 -6.63
N ILE A 6 19.04 -3.00 -6.44
CA ILE A 6 17.96 -2.37 -7.20
C ILE A 6 17.99 -0.84 -7.09
N PHE A 7 18.42 -0.29 -5.94
CA PHE A 7 18.52 1.15 -5.76
C PHE A 7 19.61 1.79 -6.64
N MET A 8 20.69 1.06 -6.91
CA MET A 8 21.75 1.50 -7.83
C MET A 8 21.29 1.34 -9.28
N ASP A 9 20.59 0.25 -9.60
CA ASP A 9 20.08 -0.01 -10.96
C ASP A 9 19.12 1.10 -11.43
N MET A 10 18.40 1.79 -10.53
CA MET A 10 17.56 2.94 -10.89
C MET A 10 18.35 4.08 -11.54
N PHE A 11 19.66 4.18 -11.29
CA PHE A 11 20.54 5.21 -11.82
C PHE A 11 21.46 4.67 -12.90
N ASP A 12 22.05 3.50 -12.68
CA ASP A 12 23.13 2.97 -13.50
C ASP A 12 22.60 2.10 -14.66
N ASN A 13 21.43 1.44 -14.47
CA ASN A 13 20.89 0.47 -15.43
C ASN A 13 19.36 0.57 -15.55
N PRO A 14 18.78 1.73 -15.90
CA PRO A 14 17.33 1.92 -15.92
C PRO A 14 16.61 0.97 -16.90
N ASP A 15 17.17 0.70 -18.08
CA ASP A 15 16.58 -0.21 -19.08
C ASP A 15 16.51 -1.65 -18.57
N TYR A 16 17.56 -2.08 -17.87
CA TYR A 16 17.56 -3.39 -17.20
C TYR A 16 16.47 -3.45 -16.13
N LEU A 17 16.31 -2.38 -15.33
CA LEU A 17 15.31 -2.32 -14.29
C LEU A 17 13.89 -2.36 -14.87
N HIS A 18 13.61 -1.63 -15.96
CA HIS A 18 12.33 -1.74 -16.67
C HIS A 18 12.06 -3.18 -17.13
N SER A 19 13.04 -3.83 -17.75
CA SER A 19 12.88 -5.23 -18.18
C SER A 19 12.64 -6.19 -17.00
N LEU A 20 13.27 -5.91 -15.85
CA LEU A 20 13.05 -6.68 -14.63
C LEU A 20 11.64 -6.45 -14.07
N MET A 21 11.14 -5.21 -14.08
CA MET A 21 9.77 -4.88 -13.64
C MET A 21 8.74 -5.57 -14.53
N ASP A 22 8.90 -5.54 -15.86
CA ASP A 22 8.01 -6.25 -16.79
C ASP A 22 7.98 -7.76 -16.51
N TYR A 23 9.14 -8.35 -16.25
CA TYR A 23 9.21 -9.77 -15.90
C TYR A 23 8.52 -10.07 -14.58
N THR A 24 8.82 -9.30 -13.53
CA THR A 24 8.26 -9.54 -12.19
C THR A 24 6.76 -9.23 -12.14
N THR A 25 6.25 -8.30 -12.93
CA THR A 25 4.81 -8.03 -13.06
C THR A 25 4.07 -9.26 -13.60
N ARG A 26 4.58 -9.89 -14.66
CA ARG A 26 4.00 -11.14 -15.19
C ARG A 26 4.04 -12.28 -14.18
N VAL A 27 5.09 -12.35 -13.37
CA VAL A 27 5.17 -13.33 -12.26
C VAL A 27 4.10 -13.00 -11.21
N ALA A 28 3.95 -11.73 -10.85
CA ALA A 28 2.95 -11.29 -9.87
C ALA A 28 1.52 -11.57 -10.34
N GLU A 29 1.21 -11.30 -11.60
CA GLU A 29 -0.09 -11.64 -12.21
C GLU A 29 -0.36 -13.16 -12.16
N ARG A 30 0.67 -13.97 -12.47
CA ARG A 30 0.54 -15.42 -12.36
C ARG A 30 0.34 -15.91 -10.92
N MET A 31 1.02 -15.29 -9.95
CA MET A 31 0.79 -15.57 -8.54
C MET A 31 -0.61 -15.13 -8.10
N ALA A 32 -1.04 -13.94 -8.52
CA ALA A 32 -2.38 -13.43 -8.24
C ALA A 32 -3.45 -14.41 -8.73
N SER A 33 -3.32 -14.97 -9.96
CA SER A 33 -4.30 -15.94 -10.46
C SER A 33 -4.43 -17.18 -9.58
N PHE A 34 -3.35 -17.68 -8.97
CA PHE A 34 -3.45 -18.81 -8.04
C PHE A 34 -4.27 -18.49 -6.78
N TYR A 35 -4.12 -17.27 -6.24
CA TYR A 35 -4.94 -16.84 -5.09
C TYR A 35 -6.39 -16.61 -5.49
N ILE A 36 -6.63 -15.99 -6.64
CA ILE A 36 -7.97 -15.73 -7.19
C ILE A 36 -8.73 -17.05 -7.40
N ASP A 37 -8.06 -18.06 -7.96
CA ASP A 37 -8.63 -19.41 -8.16
C ASP A 37 -9.07 -20.08 -6.84
N THR A 38 -8.58 -19.62 -5.68
CA THR A 38 -9.04 -20.12 -4.37
C THR A 38 -10.33 -19.44 -3.87
N GLY A 39 -10.83 -18.41 -4.58
CA GLY A 39 -12.07 -17.73 -4.26
C GLY A 39 -11.92 -16.63 -3.20
N VAL A 40 -10.79 -15.92 -3.18
CA VAL A 40 -10.59 -14.76 -2.30
C VAL A 40 -11.40 -13.56 -2.81
N ASP A 41 -11.92 -12.75 -1.89
CA ASP A 41 -12.64 -11.50 -2.22
C ASP A 41 -11.68 -10.31 -2.35
N VAL A 42 -10.57 -10.33 -1.64
CA VAL A 42 -9.55 -9.26 -1.62
C VAL A 42 -8.16 -9.85 -1.72
N LEU A 43 -7.32 -9.26 -2.57
CA LEU A 43 -5.91 -9.63 -2.70
C LEU A 43 -5.01 -8.47 -2.26
N ALA A 44 -4.22 -8.70 -1.21
CA ALA A 44 -3.23 -7.74 -0.75
C ALA A 44 -1.92 -7.86 -1.56
N VAL A 45 -1.47 -6.74 -2.09
CA VAL A 45 -0.17 -6.59 -2.77
C VAL A 45 0.74 -5.80 -1.86
N VAL A 46 1.82 -6.43 -1.40
CA VAL A 46 2.72 -5.86 -0.38
C VAL A 46 4.07 -5.53 -1.00
N ASP A 47 4.51 -4.28 -0.88
CA ASP A 47 5.84 -3.85 -1.33
C ASP A 47 6.49 -2.85 -0.37
N PRO A 48 7.45 -3.30 0.49
CA PRO A 48 8.14 -2.42 1.42
C PRO A 48 9.15 -1.48 0.76
N VAL A 49 9.59 -1.74 -0.48
CA VAL A 49 10.56 -0.91 -1.19
C VAL A 49 9.98 0.47 -1.52
N VAL A 50 8.68 0.56 -1.71
CA VAL A 50 7.99 1.82 -2.01
C VAL A 50 8.24 2.90 -0.96
N SER A 51 8.36 2.54 0.33
CA SER A 51 8.69 3.51 1.39
C SER A 51 10.11 4.09 1.29
N GLN A 52 11.01 3.41 0.59
CA GLN A 52 12.44 3.73 0.51
C GLN A 52 12.83 4.54 -0.74
N ILE A 53 11.95 4.64 -1.72
CA ILE A 53 12.21 5.36 -2.98
C ILE A 53 11.45 6.68 -3.04
N SER A 54 11.90 7.58 -3.94
CA SER A 54 11.20 8.84 -4.20
C SER A 54 9.96 8.63 -5.07
N SER A 55 9.00 9.58 -5.01
CA SER A 55 7.81 9.59 -5.89
C SER A 55 8.20 9.61 -7.38
N ARG A 56 9.34 10.24 -7.72
CA ARG A 56 9.87 10.24 -9.09
C ARG A 56 10.29 8.83 -9.53
N HIS A 57 11.00 8.09 -8.66
CA HIS A 57 11.41 6.72 -8.98
C HIS A 57 10.22 5.77 -9.00
N PHE A 58 9.26 5.95 -8.07
CA PHE A 58 8.00 5.22 -8.14
C PHE A 58 7.29 5.44 -9.49
N SER A 59 7.14 6.70 -9.90
CA SER A 59 6.49 7.02 -11.18
C SER A 59 7.22 6.47 -12.39
N ALA A 60 8.57 6.45 -12.34
CA ALA A 60 9.37 5.96 -13.46
C ALA A 60 9.34 4.43 -13.59
N PHE A 61 9.38 3.69 -12.49
CA PHE A 61 9.64 2.25 -12.54
C PHE A 61 8.48 1.38 -12.04
N LEU A 62 7.59 1.91 -11.19
CA LEU A 62 6.57 1.11 -10.50
C LEU A 62 5.14 1.47 -10.85
N SER A 63 4.85 2.69 -11.33
CA SER A 63 3.48 3.11 -11.64
C SER A 63 2.80 2.21 -12.65
N GLU A 64 3.45 1.92 -13.78
CA GLU A 64 2.90 1.04 -14.81
C GLU A 64 2.76 -0.41 -14.32
N PRO A 65 3.79 -1.04 -13.75
CA PRO A 65 3.71 -2.37 -13.15
C PRO A 65 2.54 -2.56 -12.18
N PHE A 66 2.37 -1.66 -11.21
CA PHE A 66 1.26 -1.74 -10.26
C PHE A 66 -0.10 -1.48 -10.92
N SER A 67 -0.18 -0.53 -11.86
CA SER A 67 -1.42 -0.27 -12.59
C SER A 67 -1.89 -1.49 -13.39
N LEU A 68 -0.97 -2.20 -14.04
CA LEU A 68 -1.26 -3.45 -14.76
C LEU A 68 -1.73 -4.54 -13.80
N LEU A 69 -1.03 -4.75 -12.69
CA LEU A 69 -1.39 -5.76 -11.70
C LEU A 69 -2.76 -5.50 -11.08
N PHE A 70 -3.06 -4.26 -10.66
CA PHE A 70 -4.37 -3.92 -10.09
C PHE A 70 -5.50 -4.00 -11.13
N ALA A 71 -5.22 -3.63 -12.38
CA ALA A 71 -6.17 -3.81 -13.48
C ALA A 71 -6.48 -5.29 -13.73
N PHE A 72 -5.46 -6.17 -13.71
CA PHE A 72 -5.61 -7.60 -13.80
C PHE A 72 -6.49 -8.15 -12.68
N ILE A 73 -6.16 -7.85 -11.42
CA ILE A 73 -6.93 -8.32 -10.24
C ILE A 73 -8.40 -7.90 -10.35
N ARG A 74 -8.66 -6.66 -10.76
CA ARG A 74 -10.02 -6.12 -10.92
C ARG A 74 -10.79 -6.81 -12.07
N GLN A 75 -10.12 -7.14 -13.19
CA GLN A 75 -10.74 -7.86 -14.30
C GLN A 75 -11.22 -9.25 -13.89
N GLU A 76 -10.57 -9.87 -12.93
CA GLU A 76 -10.97 -11.15 -12.34
C GLU A 76 -12.08 -11.02 -11.27
N GLY A 77 -12.56 -9.81 -11.02
CA GLY A 77 -13.66 -9.54 -10.07
C GLY A 77 -13.24 -9.52 -8.60
N VAL A 78 -11.94 -9.41 -8.30
CA VAL A 78 -11.37 -9.38 -6.96
C VAL A 78 -10.93 -7.96 -6.61
N LEU A 79 -11.11 -7.53 -5.35
CA LEU A 79 -10.62 -6.25 -4.87
C LEU A 79 -9.13 -6.30 -4.57
N SER A 80 -8.43 -5.20 -4.80
CA SER A 80 -7.00 -5.07 -4.54
C SER A 80 -6.72 -4.15 -3.35
N SER A 81 -5.81 -4.55 -2.45
CA SER A 81 -5.29 -3.70 -1.37
C SER A 81 -3.79 -3.52 -1.54
N PHE A 82 -3.32 -2.29 -1.66
CA PHE A 82 -1.90 -1.96 -1.79
C PHE A 82 -1.32 -1.63 -0.42
N PHE A 83 -0.51 -2.52 0.13
CA PHE A 83 0.11 -2.33 1.44
C PHE A 83 1.60 -1.99 1.33
N VAL A 84 2.01 -0.93 2.02
CA VAL A 84 3.41 -0.50 2.10
C VAL A 84 3.84 -0.35 3.55
N CYS A 85 4.79 -1.18 3.97
CA CYS A 85 5.46 -1.05 5.26
C CYS A 85 6.41 0.16 5.27
N GLY A 86 6.48 0.84 6.41
CA GLY A 86 7.30 2.03 6.59
C GLY A 86 6.65 3.32 6.09
N ASN A 87 7.34 4.43 6.24
CA ASN A 87 6.79 5.74 5.94
C ASN A 87 6.75 6.03 4.43
N ALA A 88 5.63 5.71 3.81
CA ALA A 88 5.35 5.98 2.39
C ALA A 88 4.58 7.29 2.15
N THR A 89 4.48 8.20 3.12
CA THR A 89 3.70 9.45 3.01
C THR A 89 3.97 10.21 1.71
N LYS A 90 5.23 10.32 1.31
CA LYS A 90 5.63 11.02 0.07
C LYS A 90 5.14 10.35 -1.21
N ASN A 91 4.75 9.07 -1.14
CA ASN A 91 4.35 8.26 -2.29
C ASN A 91 2.84 8.03 -2.38
N LEU A 92 2.05 8.45 -1.39
CA LEU A 92 0.60 8.20 -1.36
C LEU A 92 -0.11 8.65 -2.64
N ASP A 93 0.19 9.85 -3.14
CA ASP A 93 -0.44 10.38 -4.35
C ASP A 93 -0.11 9.55 -5.61
N VAL A 94 1.15 9.12 -5.77
CA VAL A 94 1.54 8.28 -6.91
C VAL A 94 1.06 6.84 -6.76
N MET A 95 0.92 6.34 -5.54
CA MET A 95 0.29 5.05 -5.27
C MET A 95 -1.20 5.07 -5.65
N CYS A 96 -1.94 6.11 -5.26
CA CYS A 96 -3.35 6.26 -5.64
C CYS A 96 -3.56 6.26 -7.15
N LYS A 97 -2.62 6.83 -7.92
CA LYS A 97 -2.68 6.87 -9.39
C LYS A 97 -2.56 5.49 -10.05
N THR A 98 -2.08 4.48 -9.34
CA THR A 98 -2.10 3.09 -9.82
C THR A 98 -3.47 2.40 -9.67
N VAL A 99 -4.42 3.10 -9.05
CA VAL A 99 -5.84 2.73 -8.93
C VAL A 99 -6.08 1.38 -8.22
N PRO A 100 -5.50 1.12 -7.04
CA PRO A 100 -5.95 0.02 -6.19
C PRO A 100 -7.34 0.33 -5.61
N ASP A 101 -8.05 -0.68 -5.10
CA ASP A 101 -9.35 -0.48 -4.42
C ASP A 101 -9.15 -0.03 -2.96
N GLY A 102 -8.03 -0.40 -2.34
CA GLY A 102 -7.61 0.04 -1.03
C GLY A 102 -6.11 0.29 -0.92
N ILE A 103 -5.72 1.16 0.01
CA ILE A 103 -4.32 1.39 0.40
C ILE A 103 -4.21 1.18 1.91
N ALA A 104 -3.39 0.20 2.30
CA ALA A 104 -3.06 -0.04 3.70
C ALA A 104 -1.75 0.66 4.06
N VAL A 105 -1.75 1.38 5.18
CA VAL A 105 -0.64 2.22 5.61
C VAL A 105 -0.05 1.75 6.94
N ASP A 106 1.26 1.90 7.07
CA ASP A 106 2.05 1.56 8.24
C ASP A 106 1.79 2.52 9.42
N GLU A 107 2.08 2.08 10.66
CA GLU A 107 1.93 2.87 11.88
C GLU A 107 2.73 4.19 11.90
N ASN A 108 3.74 4.32 11.03
CA ASN A 108 4.57 5.52 10.89
C ASN A 108 3.95 6.60 9.99
N ILE A 109 2.73 6.39 9.51
CA ILE A 109 2.00 7.35 8.67
C ILE A 109 0.87 7.98 9.50
N ASP A 110 0.70 9.28 9.39
CA ASP A 110 -0.47 9.98 9.92
C ASP A 110 -1.71 9.55 9.10
N LEU A 111 -2.61 8.77 9.72
CA LEU A 111 -3.76 8.19 9.04
C LEU A 111 -4.77 9.27 8.61
N ALA A 112 -4.95 10.32 9.40
CA ALA A 112 -5.87 11.40 9.05
C ALA A 112 -5.36 12.16 7.83
N ALA A 113 -4.07 12.50 7.80
CA ALA A 113 -3.44 13.12 6.64
C ALA A 113 -3.43 12.19 5.41
N ALA A 114 -3.18 10.90 5.60
CA ALA A 114 -3.22 9.91 4.53
C ALA A 114 -4.62 9.81 3.92
N LYS A 115 -5.67 9.76 4.77
CA LYS A 115 -7.06 9.71 4.32
C LYS A 115 -7.43 10.91 3.46
N GLN A 116 -7.03 12.12 3.84
CA GLN A 116 -7.26 13.33 3.05
C GLN A 116 -6.67 13.26 1.63
N VAL A 117 -5.53 12.57 1.47
CA VAL A 117 -4.93 12.36 0.13
C VAL A 117 -5.69 11.28 -0.64
N ILE A 118 -5.96 10.13 0.00
CA ILE A 118 -6.50 8.92 -0.61
C ILE A 118 -7.97 9.11 -1.01
N ASP A 119 -8.77 9.83 -0.21
CA ASP A 119 -10.19 10.13 -0.48
C ASP A 119 -10.40 10.88 -1.80
N ARG A 120 -9.43 11.70 -2.24
CA ARG A 120 -9.50 12.40 -3.55
C ARG A 120 -9.60 11.44 -4.73
N TYR A 121 -9.16 10.21 -4.53
CA TYR A 121 -9.16 9.14 -5.53
C TYR A 121 -10.30 8.14 -5.34
N ASN A 122 -11.14 8.35 -4.30
CA ASN A 122 -12.21 7.42 -3.91
C ASN A 122 -11.68 5.99 -3.64
N ILE A 123 -10.52 5.90 -2.98
CA ILE A 123 -9.86 4.65 -2.58
C ILE A 123 -10.07 4.47 -1.07
N THR A 124 -10.23 3.23 -0.61
CA THR A 124 -10.33 2.91 0.81
C THR A 124 -8.96 2.98 1.48
N VAL A 125 -8.82 3.74 2.56
CA VAL A 125 -7.62 3.70 3.41
C VAL A 125 -7.79 2.66 4.51
N GLN A 126 -6.73 1.89 4.77
CA GLN A 126 -6.68 0.91 5.85
C GLN A 126 -5.47 1.20 6.75
N GLY A 127 -5.63 1.09 8.05
CA GLY A 127 -4.58 1.23 9.05
C GLY A 127 -5.12 1.87 10.31
N ASN A 128 -4.28 2.36 11.19
CA ASN A 128 -2.87 1.99 11.37
C ASN A 128 -2.56 2.05 12.88
N ILE A 129 -3.34 1.28 13.66
CA ILE A 129 -3.13 1.21 15.11
C ILE A 129 -1.68 0.77 15.37
N PRO A 130 -0.90 1.53 16.16
CA PRO A 130 0.49 1.23 16.42
C PRO A 130 0.67 -0.11 17.15
N LEU A 131 1.41 -1.03 16.54
CA LEU A 131 1.62 -2.37 17.06
C LEU A 131 2.39 -2.37 18.38
N THR A 132 3.54 -1.72 18.39
CA THR A 132 4.43 -1.80 19.55
C THR A 132 3.93 -0.94 20.71
N THR A 133 3.62 0.31 20.47
CA THR A 133 3.31 1.27 21.54
C THR A 133 1.89 1.14 22.07
N ARG A 134 0.94 0.66 21.27
CA ARG A 134 -0.47 0.53 21.65
C ARG A 134 -0.88 -0.92 21.87
N MET A 135 -0.67 -1.79 20.88
CA MET A 135 -1.18 -3.16 20.98
C MET A 135 -0.32 -4.04 21.90
N LEU A 136 1.02 -3.99 21.78
CA LEU A 136 1.91 -4.85 22.58
C LEU A 136 2.15 -4.31 23.98
N LEU A 137 2.48 -3.02 24.11
CA LEU A 137 2.90 -2.39 25.37
C LEU A 137 1.80 -1.56 26.04
N GLY A 138 0.76 -1.21 25.31
CA GLY A 138 -0.35 -0.42 25.82
C GLY A 138 -1.41 -1.27 26.52
N THR A 139 -2.22 -0.61 27.35
CA THR A 139 -3.40 -1.21 27.98
C THR A 139 -4.61 -1.16 27.04
N GLN A 140 -5.70 -1.83 27.41
CA GLN A 140 -6.97 -1.72 26.70
C GLN A 140 -7.45 -0.25 26.65
N GLN A 141 -7.28 0.49 27.74
CA GLN A 141 -7.66 1.91 27.82
C GLN A 141 -6.83 2.77 26.87
N ASP A 142 -5.53 2.50 26.74
CA ASP A 142 -4.64 3.21 25.81
C ASP A 142 -5.08 2.99 24.35
N ASN A 143 -5.47 1.77 24.01
CA ASN A 143 -5.98 1.44 22.67
C ASN A 143 -7.32 2.14 22.40
N MET A 144 -8.25 2.14 23.37
CA MET A 144 -9.54 2.83 23.22
C MET A 144 -9.33 4.34 23.06
N ALA A 145 -8.50 4.95 23.89
CA ALA A 145 -8.20 6.38 23.80
C ALA A 145 -7.59 6.73 22.43
N TYR A 146 -6.63 5.92 21.96
CA TYR A 146 -6.02 6.13 20.64
C TYR A 146 -7.05 6.13 19.51
N VAL A 147 -7.99 5.17 19.53
CA VAL A 147 -9.01 5.06 18.48
C VAL A 147 -9.98 6.25 18.54
N ILE A 148 -10.37 6.70 19.75
CA ILE A 148 -11.24 7.87 19.92
C ILE A 148 -10.51 9.12 19.39
N ASP A 149 -9.28 9.37 19.82
CA ASP A 149 -8.46 10.51 19.38
C ASP A 149 -8.24 10.50 17.86
N LEU A 150 -8.09 9.31 17.26
CA LEU A 150 -7.94 9.15 15.82
C LEU A 150 -9.22 9.53 15.09
N PHE A 151 -10.39 9.09 15.60
CA PHE A 151 -11.68 9.40 14.99
C PHE A 151 -12.02 10.90 15.10
N ASP A 152 -11.62 11.56 16.17
CA ASP A 152 -11.78 13.02 16.32
C ASP A 152 -10.92 13.81 15.30
N GLN A 153 -9.86 13.20 14.76
CA GLN A 153 -8.97 13.83 13.76
C GLN A 153 -9.41 13.54 12.31
N ILE A 154 -10.20 12.50 12.09
CA ILE A 154 -10.62 12.07 10.75
C ILE A 154 -11.98 12.69 10.40
N GLU A 155 -12.00 13.50 9.36
CA GLU A 155 -13.24 13.91 8.71
C GLU A 155 -13.84 12.74 7.93
N GLU A 156 -15.17 12.61 7.91
CA GLU A 156 -15.88 11.58 7.12
C GLU A 156 -15.42 10.14 7.44
N ILE A 157 -15.46 9.77 8.74
CA ILE A 157 -15.09 8.42 9.23
C ILE A 157 -16.05 7.31 8.76
N ASP A 158 -17.18 7.67 8.23
CA ASP A 158 -18.28 6.78 7.82
C ASP A 158 -18.05 6.14 6.44
N ARG A 159 -16.99 6.53 5.74
CA ARG A 159 -16.69 5.99 4.41
C ARG A 159 -15.19 5.82 4.16
N ASN A 160 -14.87 4.86 3.31
CA ASN A 160 -13.52 4.61 2.80
C ASN A 160 -12.44 4.46 3.90
N LEU A 161 -12.81 3.90 5.07
CA LEU A 161 -11.91 3.66 6.17
C LEU A 161 -12.05 2.24 6.72
N ILE A 162 -10.93 1.53 6.83
CA ILE A 162 -10.81 0.28 7.56
C ILE A 162 -9.79 0.48 8.67
N LEU A 163 -10.23 0.38 9.92
CA LEU A 163 -9.33 0.44 11.06
C LEU A 163 -8.68 -0.93 11.27
N SER A 164 -7.36 -0.97 11.26
CA SER A 164 -6.58 -2.19 11.44
C SER A 164 -5.24 -1.88 12.12
N PRO A 165 -4.47 -2.91 12.54
CA PRO A 165 -3.05 -2.71 12.87
C PRO A 165 -2.29 -2.08 11.69
N GLY A 166 -1.19 -1.36 12.02
CA GLY A 166 -0.38 -0.67 11.02
C GLY A 166 0.60 -1.57 10.26
N CYS A 167 0.87 -2.74 10.80
CA CYS A 167 1.72 -3.79 10.18
C CYS A 167 1.43 -5.12 10.91
N ASP A 168 2.11 -6.19 10.59
CA ASP A 168 2.10 -7.52 11.27
C ASP A 168 3.48 -7.89 11.85
#